data_fb8f61420bb15faece81ab92dd8557fc
#
_entry.id   fb8f61420bb15faece81ab92dd8557fc
#
_cell.length_a   1.000
_cell.length_b   1.000
_cell.length_c   1.000
_cell.angle_alpha   90.00
_cell.angle_beta   90.00
_cell.angle_gamma   90.00
#
_symmetry.space_group_name_H-M   'P 1'
#
loop_
_entity.id
_entity.type
_entity.pdbx_description
1 polymer ?
#
loop_
_entity_poly.entity_id
_entity_poly.type
_entity_poly.pdbx_seq_one_letter_code
_entity_poly.pdbx_strand_id
1 'polypeptide(L)'
;PYLKGGQNAAKLAQRTRYVATRPGVELLSDESSTLPATKKQQEFITRLLKSFPSCWELIEYEEYLDHPTQGSASAFIQQVREDYMEALEQKENFIDYISHRPGVQKDGEHGLWDAHGKVQNLAQAVREVAEHSGNVWTPVVALRREDAERLGYDNAENWQALVNASICDIAKAYKIRPENLRWYAAFHQKPNQVHIHMIIFSADPKEGYLTKEGIREMKSVFARRIYHADRMHIYQQKDTARQELQAQTRKAMVECIAQLEHGTSDNPRLEQLTEELAERLLTIKGRKVYGYLPPRVKAIV
;
A
#
# COMPACT_ATOMS: atom_id res chain seq x y z
N PRO A 1 9.63 10.18 1.49
CA PRO A 1 10.05 11.60 1.51
C PRO A 1 9.30 12.35 2.60
N TYR A 2 9.92 13.40 3.07
CA TYR A 2 9.42 14.20 4.18
C TYR A 2 9.62 15.68 3.84
N LEU A 3 8.62 16.50 4.08
CA LEU A 3 8.65 17.94 3.88
C LEU A 3 8.29 18.63 5.21
N LYS A 4 9.08 19.62 5.60
CA LYS A 4 8.79 20.43 6.79
C LYS A 4 7.79 21.51 6.40
N GLY A 5 6.68 21.59 7.12
CA GLY A 5 5.66 22.60 6.92
C GLY A 5 6.17 24.02 7.14
N GLY A 6 5.40 25.00 6.76
CA GLY A 6 5.69 26.42 6.94
C GLY A 6 6.73 27.00 5.94
N GLN A 7 7.82 26.28 5.68
CA GLN A 7 8.88 26.72 4.73
C GLN A 7 8.66 26.21 3.30
N ASN A 8 7.76 25.25 3.10
CA ASN A 8 7.55 24.55 1.83
C ASN A 8 6.08 24.49 1.40
N ALA A 9 5.27 25.46 1.80
CA ALA A 9 3.83 25.49 1.51
C ALA A 9 3.50 25.27 0.03
N ALA A 10 4.20 25.95 -0.87
CA ALA A 10 4.02 25.79 -2.32
C ALA A 10 4.36 24.38 -2.79
N LYS A 11 5.46 23.78 -2.30
CA LYS A 11 5.87 22.40 -2.63
C LYS A 11 4.87 21.38 -2.06
N LEU A 12 4.32 21.62 -0.89
CA LEU A 12 3.29 20.76 -0.30
C LEU A 12 1.99 20.83 -1.08
N ALA A 13 1.54 22.04 -1.45
CA ALA A 13 0.37 22.24 -2.30
C ALA A 13 0.53 21.55 -3.65
N GLN A 14 1.67 21.75 -4.30
CA GLN A 14 2.00 21.10 -5.57
C GLN A 14 2.03 19.56 -5.44
N ARG A 15 2.66 19.06 -4.39
CA ARG A 15 2.71 17.61 -4.14
C ARG A 15 1.34 17.00 -3.91
N THR A 16 0.48 17.67 -3.15
CA THR A 16 -0.89 17.19 -2.89
C THR A 16 -1.69 17.13 -4.19
N ARG A 17 -1.62 18.17 -5.01
CA ARG A 17 -2.26 18.20 -6.33
C ARG A 17 -1.72 17.10 -7.24
N TYR A 18 -0.40 16.97 -7.34
CA TYR A 18 0.25 15.92 -8.12
C TYR A 18 -0.21 14.52 -7.73
N VAL A 19 -0.29 14.22 -6.43
CA VAL A 19 -0.79 12.93 -5.94
C VAL A 19 -2.24 12.70 -6.33
N ALA A 20 -3.07 13.74 -6.28
CA ALA A 20 -4.51 13.64 -6.52
C ALA A 20 -4.88 13.51 -8.01
N THR A 21 -4.03 14.01 -8.92
CA THR A 21 -4.42 14.25 -10.31
C THR A 21 -3.41 13.80 -11.37
N ARG A 22 -2.36 13.08 -11.02
CA ARG A 22 -1.35 12.64 -12.00
C ARG A 22 -1.86 11.48 -12.88
N PRO A 23 -1.28 11.20 -14.07
CA PRO A 23 -1.66 10.07 -14.91
C PRO A 23 -1.59 8.75 -14.19
N GLY A 24 -2.58 7.90 -14.44
CA GLY A 24 -2.73 6.60 -13.80
C GLY A 24 -3.33 6.65 -12.39
N VAL A 25 -3.80 7.83 -11.91
CA VAL A 25 -4.66 7.88 -10.71
C VAL A 25 -6.05 7.37 -11.09
N GLU A 26 -6.63 6.54 -10.23
CA GLU A 26 -8.04 6.18 -10.35
C GLU A 26 -8.90 7.40 -9.98
N LEU A 27 -9.57 7.98 -10.99
CA LEU A 27 -10.46 9.11 -10.78
C LEU A 27 -11.76 8.61 -10.13
N LEU A 28 -12.10 9.23 -9.02
CA LEU A 28 -13.38 8.96 -8.36
C LEU A 28 -14.45 9.78 -9.08
N SER A 29 -15.36 9.09 -9.77
CA SER A 29 -16.39 9.69 -10.60
C SER A 29 -17.23 10.70 -9.82
N ASP A 30 -17.41 11.87 -10.42
CA ASP A 30 -18.37 12.87 -9.99
C ASP A 30 -19.31 13.16 -11.17
N GLU A 31 -20.60 13.37 -10.93
CA GLU A 31 -21.56 13.69 -11.97
C GLU A 31 -21.19 14.98 -12.73
N SER A 32 -20.35 15.83 -12.13
CA SER A 32 -19.81 17.05 -12.77
C SER A 32 -18.86 16.78 -13.94
N SER A 33 -18.23 15.60 -14.02
CA SER A 33 -17.27 15.29 -15.09
C SER A 33 -17.90 15.25 -16.48
N THR A 34 -19.18 14.91 -16.56
CA THR A 34 -19.96 14.84 -17.79
C THR A 34 -20.54 16.19 -18.23
N LEU A 35 -20.48 17.20 -17.38
CA LEU A 35 -20.94 18.55 -17.71
C LEU A 35 -20.05 19.21 -18.77
N PRO A 36 -20.57 20.12 -19.60
CA PRO A 36 -19.79 20.86 -20.59
C PRO A 36 -18.61 21.59 -19.95
N ALA A 37 -17.48 21.62 -20.65
CA ALA A 37 -16.28 22.34 -20.21
C ALA A 37 -16.59 23.81 -19.92
N THR A 38 -16.13 24.31 -18.79
CA THR A 38 -16.36 25.70 -18.37
C THR A 38 -15.64 26.70 -19.31
N LYS A 39 -16.17 27.92 -19.46
CA LYS A 39 -15.49 28.97 -20.24
C LYS A 39 -14.05 29.19 -19.78
N LYS A 40 -13.80 29.08 -18.49
CA LYS A 40 -12.45 29.24 -17.92
C LYS A 40 -11.50 28.09 -18.32
N GLN A 41 -11.98 26.84 -18.37
CA GLN A 41 -11.21 25.74 -18.90
C GLN A 41 -10.89 25.92 -20.38
N GLN A 42 -11.87 26.31 -21.19
CA GLN A 42 -11.71 26.56 -22.61
C GLN A 42 -10.68 27.68 -22.89
N GLU A 43 -10.78 28.81 -22.17
CA GLU A 43 -9.82 29.91 -22.26
C GLU A 43 -8.40 29.45 -21.84
N PHE A 44 -8.31 28.60 -20.83
CA PHE A 44 -7.05 28.10 -20.35
C PHE A 44 -6.40 27.12 -21.33
N ILE A 45 -7.18 26.19 -21.92
CA ILE A 45 -6.74 25.29 -23.00
C ILE A 45 -6.24 26.11 -24.19
N THR A 46 -6.97 27.16 -24.60
CA THR A 46 -6.54 28.04 -25.69
C THR A 46 -5.18 28.71 -25.41
N ARG A 47 -4.89 29.06 -24.16
CA ARG A 47 -3.59 29.64 -23.78
C ARG A 47 -2.49 28.58 -23.74
N LEU A 48 -2.79 27.35 -23.25
CA LEU A 48 -1.84 26.25 -23.25
C LEU A 48 -1.38 25.94 -24.67
N LEU A 49 -2.30 25.83 -25.62
CA LEU A 49 -2.00 25.56 -27.02
C LEU A 49 -1.16 26.66 -27.67
N LYS A 50 -1.36 27.94 -27.26
CA LYS A 50 -0.52 29.06 -27.71
C LYS A 50 0.88 29.02 -27.14
N SER A 51 1.03 28.57 -25.89
CA SER A 51 2.32 28.48 -25.19
C SER A 51 3.13 27.23 -25.54
N PHE A 52 2.43 26.16 -25.84
CA PHE A 52 2.99 24.84 -26.15
C PHE A 52 2.27 24.23 -27.37
N PRO A 53 2.62 24.63 -28.58
CA PRO A 53 1.92 24.18 -29.78
C PRO A 53 1.88 22.66 -29.97
N SER A 54 2.90 21.94 -29.52
CA SER A 54 2.96 20.46 -29.59
C SER A 54 1.92 19.73 -28.74
N CYS A 55 1.22 20.43 -27.82
CA CYS A 55 0.14 19.82 -27.04
C CYS A 55 -1.09 19.42 -27.86
N TRP A 56 -1.20 19.91 -29.08
CA TRP A 56 -2.30 19.50 -29.97
C TRP A 56 -2.21 18.04 -30.42
N GLU A 57 -1.03 17.40 -30.32
CA GLU A 57 -0.79 16.00 -30.65
C GLU A 57 -1.12 15.03 -29.49
N LEU A 58 -1.52 15.55 -28.32
CA LEU A 58 -1.87 14.73 -27.18
C LEU A 58 -3.25 14.06 -27.37
N ILE A 59 -3.35 12.81 -26.96
CA ILE A 59 -4.60 12.02 -27.03
C ILE A 59 -5.71 12.72 -26.21
N GLU A 60 -5.36 13.27 -25.05
CA GLU A 60 -6.28 13.99 -24.17
C GLU A 60 -6.86 15.26 -24.84
N TYR A 61 -6.15 15.84 -25.82
CA TYR A 61 -6.69 16.95 -26.61
C TYR A 61 -7.70 16.46 -27.65
N GLU A 62 -7.48 15.32 -28.29
CA GLU A 62 -8.44 14.70 -29.18
C GLU A 62 -9.72 14.31 -28.42
N GLU A 63 -9.58 13.68 -27.24
CA GLU A 63 -10.73 13.37 -26.37
C GLU A 63 -11.51 14.62 -25.96
N TYR A 64 -10.82 15.72 -25.66
CA TYR A 64 -11.46 16.99 -25.35
C TYR A 64 -12.20 17.58 -26.55
N LEU A 65 -11.68 17.45 -27.76
CA LEU A 65 -12.34 17.91 -28.98
C LEU A 65 -13.61 17.10 -29.29
N ASP A 66 -13.55 15.80 -29.11
CA ASP A 66 -14.68 14.89 -29.35
C ASP A 66 -15.78 15.05 -28.29
N HIS A 67 -15.39 15.23 -27.04
CA HIS A 67 -16.28 15.35 -25.90
C HIS A 67 -15.83 16.49 -24.98
N PRO A 68 -16.23 17.76 -25.27
CA PRO A 68 -15.77 18.94 -24.53
C PRO A 68 -16.45 19.06 -23.16
N THR A 69 -16.15 18.12 -22.28
CA THR A 69 -16.64 18.04 -20.91
C THR A 69 -15.63 18.63 -19.91
N GLN A 70 -16.07 18.84 -18.69
CA GLN A 70 -15.18 19.29 -17.61
C GLN A 70 -14.10 18.22 -17.32
N GLY A 71 -14.44 16.94 -17.41
CA GLY A 71 -13.52 15.82 -17.23
C GLY A 71 -12.41 15.82 -18.28
N SER A 72 -12.77 15.79 -19.58
CA SER A 72 -11.80 15.77 -20.68
C SER A 72 -10.93 17.04 -20.73
N ALA A 73 -11.52 18.20 -20.45
CA ALA A 73 -10.77 19.46 -20.32
C ALA A 73 -9.74 19.39 -19.18
N SER A 74 -10.11 18.82 -18.04
CA SER A 74 -9.20 18.66 -16.89
C SER A 74 -8.08 17.66 -17.18
N ALA A 75 -8.39 16.54 -17.85
CA ALA A 75 -7.41 15.54 -18.25
C ALA A 75 -6.35 16.14 -19.19
N PHE A 76 -6.77 16.85 -20.22
CA PHE A 76 -5.85 17.54 -21.13
C PHE A 76 -4.96 18.58 -20.42
N ILE A 77 -5.55 19.45 -19.59
CA ILE A 77 -4.80 20.46 -18.84
C ILE A 77 -3.74 19.80 -17.95
N GLN A 78 -4.08 18.66 -17.37
CA GLN A 78 -3.19 17.93 -16.51
C GLN A 78 -2.04 17.29 -17.29
N GLN A 79 -2.31 16.64 -18.42
CA GLN A 79 -1.28 16.03 -19.25
C GLN A 79 -0.26 17.08 -19.75
N VAL A 80 -0.73 18.19 -20.26
CA VAL A 80 0.16 19.31 -20.67
C VAL A 80 1.04 19.77 -19.50
N ARG A 81 0.48 19.83 -18.32
CA ARG A 81 1.22 20.23 -17.13
C ARG A 81 2.33 19.24 -16.75
N GLU A 82 2.10 17.95 -16.94
CA GLU A 82 3.11 16.92 -16.65
C GLU A 82 4.23 16.88 -17.68
N ASP A 83 3.88 16.94 -18.95
CA ASP A 83 4.83 16.88 -20.05
C ASP A 83 5.73 18.14 -20.14
N TYR A 84 5.23 19.28 -19.71
CA TYR A 84 5.93 20.57 -19.78
C TYR A 84 6.28 21.18 -18.43
N MET A 85 6.29 20.38 -17.36
CA MET A 85 6.55 20.84 -15.98
C MET A 85 7.87 21.62 -15.87
N GLU A 86 8.97 21.10 -16.42
CA GLU A 86 10.27 21.76 -16.38
C GLU A 86 10.29 23.09 -17.15
N ALA A 87 9.57 23.18 -18.28
CA ALA A 87 9.43 24.41 -19.05
C ALA A 87 8.50 25.43 -18.37
N LEU A 88 7.54 24.96 -17.59
CA LEU A 88 6.63 25.77 -16.80
C LEU A 88 7.32 26.36 -15.55
N GLU A 89 8.21 25.63 -14.91
CA GLU A 89 8.98 26.09 -13.75
C GLU A 89 9.93 27.25 -14.10
N GLN A 90 10.41 27.31 -15.33
CA GLN A 90 11.25 28.42 -15.82
C GLN A 90 10.50 29.72 -16.12
N LYS A 91 9.16 29.68 -16.20
CA LYS A 91 8.31 30.86 -16.40
C LYS A 91 7.55 31.17 -15.11
N GLU A 92 8.20 31.84 -14.16
CA GLU A 92 7.67 32.22 -12.85
C GLU A 92 6.24 32.81 -12.88
N ASN A 93 5.87 33.52 -13.91
CA ASN A 93 4.54 34.10 -14.08
C ASN A 93 3.41 33.11 -14.40
N PHE A 94 3.74 31.89 -14.83
CA PHE A 94 2.75 30.89 -15.20
C PHE A 94 2.36 30.02 -14.01
N ILE A 95 3.30 29.75 -13.10
CA ILE A 95 3.06 29.00 -11.87
C ILE A 95 2.18 29.81 -10.91
N ASP A 96 2.42 31.10 -10.80
CA ASP A 96 1.61 32.04 -9.99
C ASP A 96 0.17 32.11 -10.51
N TYR A 97 -0.01 32.10 -11.84
CA TYR A 97 -1.31 32.09 -12.49
C TYR A 97 -2.09 30.76 -12.24
N ILE A 98 -1.42 29.61 -12.28
CA ILE A 98 -2.04 28.29 -12.02
C ILE A 98 -2.34 28.13 -10.52
N SER A 99 -1.45 28.59 -9.64
CA SER A 99 -1.58 28.41 -8.20
C SER A 99 -2.65 29.30 -7.56
N HIS A 100 -2.96 30.46 -8.15
CA HIS A 100 -3.86 31.46 -7.57
C HIS A 100 -5.27 31.53 -8.17
N ARG A 101 -5.62 30.69 -9.17
CA ARG A 101 -7.00 30.66 -9.69
C ARG A 101 -7.84 29.50 -9.12
N PRO A 102 -8.81 29.83 -8.26
CA PRO A 102 -9.68 28.83 -7.62
C PRO A 102 -10.64 28.07 -8.57
N GLY A 103 -10.72 28.47 -9.85
CA GLY A 103 -11.79 28.02 -10.75
C GLY A 103 -11.48 26.78 -11.59
N VAL A 104 -10.21 26.45 -11.86
CA VAL A 104 -9.84 25.31 -12.71
C VAL A 104 -9.85 23.97 -11.93
N GLN A 105 -9.80 24.03 -10.62
CA GLN A 105 -9.73 22.83 -9.77
C GLN A 105 -11.01 22.55 -8.97
N LYS A 106 -12.03 23.38 -9.04
CA LYS A 106 -13.27 23.18 -8.28
C LYS A 106 -14.20 22.13 -8.87
N ASP A 107 -14.08 21.88 -10.18
CA ASP A 107 -15.07 21.08 -10.92
C ASP A 107 -14.42 19.93 -11.71
N GLY A 108 -13.14 19.58 -11.44
CA GLY A 108 -12.45 18.47 -12.09
C GLY A 108 -12.53 17.17 -11.29
N GLU A 109 -12.52 16.05 -12.00
CA GLU A 109 -12.33 14.74 -11.39
C GLU A 109 -10.94 14.67 -10.74
N HIS A 110 -10.88 14.07 -9.58
CA HIS A 110 -9.62 13.78 -8.88
C HIS A 110 -9.71 12.47 -8.12
N GLY A 111 -8.57 11.83 -7.89
CA GLY A 111 -8.48 10.56 -7.19
C GLY A 111 -8.13 10.66 -5.71
N LEU A 112 -8.24 11.86 -5.09
CA LEU A 112 -7.91 12.02 -3.67
C LEU A 112 -9.05 11.57 -2.78
N TRP A 113 -8.72 10.75 -1.78
CA TRP A 113 -9.63 10.23 -0.76
C TRP A 113 -8.99 10.26 0.63
N ASP A 114 -9.83 10.21 1.66
CA ASP A 114 -9.48 10.17 3.06
C ASP A 114 -10.22 9.02 3.79
N ALA A 115 -10.35 9.10 5.10
CA ALA A 115 -11.06 8.12 5.92
C ALA A 115 -12.54 7.98 5.57
N HIS A 116 -13.16 9.03 5.03
CA HIS A 116 -14.59 9.13 4.75
C HIS A 116 -14.93 8.83 3.28
N GLY A 117 -13.95 8.67 2.42
CA GLY A 117 -14.10 8.44 0.99
C GLY A 117 -13.51 9.57 0.16
N LYS A 118 -14.12 9.84 -1.01
CA LYS A 118 -13.68 10.91 -1.90
C LYS A 118 -13.68 12.26 -1.19
N VAL A 119 -12.57 12.97 -1.29
CA VAL A 119 -12.45 14.35 -0.79
C VAL A 119 -13.35 15.26 -1.61
N GLN A 120 -14.32 15.91 -0.98
CA GLN A 120 -15.30 16.77 -1.68
C GLN A 120 -14.70 18.06 -2.23
N ASN A 121 -13.66 18.58 -1.61
CA ASN A 121 -13.02 19.85 -1.99
C ASN A 121 -11.50 19.70 -2.03
N LEU A 122 -10.97 19.41 -3.21
CA LEU A 122 -9.51 19.27 -3.41
C LEU A 122 -8.75 20.55 -3.04
N ALA A 123 -9.30 21.73 -3.33
CA ALA A 123 -8.63 23.00 -3.00
C ALA A 123 -8.51 23.21 -1.48
N GLN A 124 -9.48 22.74 -0.70
CA GLN A 124 -9.42 22.77 0.75
C GLN A 124 -8.37 21.79 1.29
N ALA A 125 -8.34 20.55 0.79
CA ALA A 125 -7.33 19.57 1.19
C ALA A 125 -5.90 20.05 0.85
N VAL A 126 -5.72 20.63 -0.34
CA VAL A 126 -4.44 21.22 -0.75
C VAL A 126 -4.02 22.37 0.20
N ARG A 127 -4.96 23.22 0.57
CA ARG A 127 -4.69 24.34 1.49
C ARG A 127 -4.33 23.83 2.89
N GLU A 128 -5.09 22.87 3.43
CA GLU A 128 -4.83 22.27 4.74
C GLU A 128 -3.40 21.71 4.83
N VAL A 129 -2.98 20.95 3.80
CA VAL A 129 -1.62 20.39 3.74
C VAL A 129 -0.57 21.50 3.55
N ALA A 130 -0.83 22.50 2.71
CA ALA A 130 0.12 23.58 2.42
C ALA A 130 0.37 24.51 3.62
N GLU A 131 -0.68 24.83 4.35
CA GLU A 131 -0.63 25.72 5.53
C GLU A 131 -0.14 24.98 6.78
N HIS A 132 -0.02 23.65 6.72
CA HIS A 132 0.46 22.87 7.85
C HIS A 132 1.90 23.25 8.23
N SER A 133 2.12 23.61 9.49
CA SER A 133 3.42 24.06 10.00
C SER A 133 4.33 22.95 10.50
N GLY A 134 3.78 21.75 10.73
CA GLY A 134 4.50 20.57 11.22
C GLY A 134 5.08 19.70 10.08
N ASN A 135 5.39 18.47 10.42
CA ASN A 135 5.93 17.50 9.46
C ASN A 135 4.84 16.89 8.59
N VAL A 136 5.10 16.85 7.28
CA VAL A 136 4.24 16.17 6.31
C VAL A 136 5.02 15.04 5.64
N TRP A 137 4.49 13.84 5.71
CA TRP A 137 5.09 12.62 5.18
C TRP A 137 4.36 12.17 3.91
N THR A 138 5.11 11.78 2.88
CA THR A 138 4.55 11.36 1.60
C THR A 138 5.01 9.95 1.22
N PRO A 139 4.58 8.91 1.96
CA PRO A 139 4.92 7.53 1.63
C PRO A 139 4.20 7.06 0.37
N VAL A 140 4.80 6.05 -0.28
CA VAL A 140 4.20 5.32 -1.38
C VAL A 140 4.17 3.84 -1.00
N VAL A 141 3.01 3.21 -1.18
CA VAL A 141 2.84 1.77 -1.00
C VAL A 141 2.51 1.17 -2.36
N ALA A 142 3.32 0.22 -2.83
CA ALA A 142 3.18 -0.35 -4.16
C ALA A 142 3.10 -1.88 -4.10
N LEU A 143 2.32 -2.46 -5.00
CA LEU A 143 2.25 -3.89 -5.29
C LEU A 143 2.54 -4.15 -6.77
N ARG A 144 3.09 -5.31 -7.08
CA ARG A 144 3.13 -5.79 -8.45
C ARG A 144 1.70 -5.99 -8.95
N ARG A 145 1.45 -5.74 -10.23
CA ARG A 145 0.10 -5.88 -10.80
C ARG A 145 -0.48 -7.27 -10.60
N GLU A 146 0.31 -8.32 -10.85
CA GLU A 146 -0.10 -9.71 -10.66
C GLU A 146 -0.57 -10.00 -9.21
N ASP A 147 0.17 -9.49 -8.22
CA ASP A 147 -0.22 -9.65 -6.82
C ASP A 147 -1.45 -8.82 -6.49
N ALA A 148 -1.57 -7.61 -7.02
CA ALA A 148 -2.72 -6.75 -6.77
C ALA A 148 -4.01 -7.35 -7.32
N GLU A 149 -4.01 -7.84 -8.56
CA GLU A 149 -5.15 -8.51 -9.19
C GLU A 149 -5.54 -9.78 -8.41
N ARG A 150 -4.56 -10.60 -8.07
CA ARG A 150 -4.77 -11.85 -7.32
C ARG A 150 -5.32 -11.61 -5.90
N LEU A 151 -4.89 -10.54 -5.23
CA LEU A 151 -5.25 -10.22 -3.85
C LEU A 151 -6.39 -9.21 -3.74
N GLY A 152 -6.91 -8.71 -4.88
CA GLY A 152 -8.02 -7.77 -4.93
C GLY A 152 -7.64 -6.33 -4.61
N TYR A 153 -6.37 -5.94 -4.80
CA TYR A 153 -5.88 -4.56 -4.61
C TYR A 153 -5.68 -3.81 -5.93
N ASP A 154 -6.50 -4.10 -6.92
CA ASP A 154 -6.49 -3.47 -8.24
C ASP A 154 -7.42 -2.24 -8.36
N ASN A 155 -8.01 -1.81 -7.27
CA ASN A 155 -8.96 -0.70 -7.17
C ASN A 155 -8.74 0.15 -5.92
N ALA A 156 -9.21 1.41 -5.95
CA ALA A 156 -9.04 2.37 -4.85
C ALA A 156 -9.78 1.98 -3.57
N GLU A 157 -10.96 1.34 -3.68
CA GLU A 157 -11.82 0.98 -2.55
C GLU A 157 -11.11 0.02 -1.58
N ASN A 158 -10.48 -1.03 -2.10
CA ASN A 158 -9.77 -2.01 -1.28
C ASN A 158 -8.52 -1.42 -0.63
N TRP A 159 -7.84 -0.48 -1.29
CA TRP A 159 -6.75 0.27 -0.68
C TRP A 159 -7.24 1.21 0.42
N GLN A 160 -8.39 1.86 0.23
CA GLN A 160 -8.99 2.70 1.28
C GLN A 160 -9.36 1.86 2.50
N ALA A 161 -9.99 0.70 2.29
CA ALA A 161 -10.31 -0.24 3.37
C ALA A 161 -9.06 -0.69 4.12
N LEU A 162 -7.95 -0.99 3.40
CA LEU A 162 -6.66 -1.37 3.98
C LEU A 162 -6.08 -0.24 4.84
N VAL A 163 -6.07 1.00 4.33
CA VAL A 163 -5.55 2.15 5.08
C VAL A 163 -6.40 2.40 6.32
N ASN A 164 -7.73 2.41 6.20
CA ASN A 164 -8.64 2.58 7.33
C ASN A 164 -8.43 1.50 8.40
N ALA A 165 -8.28 0.24 8.00
CA ALA A 165 -7.98 -0.85 8.92
C ALA A 165 -6.61 -0.70 9.61
N SER A 166 -5.69 0.09 9.04
CA SER A 166 -4.32 0.28 9.54
C SER A 166 -4.10 1.59 10.30
N ILE A 167 -5.16 2.38 10.54
CA ILE A 167 -5.06 3.74 11.11
C ILE A 167 -4.29 3.79 12.44
N CYS A 168 -4.57 2.88 13.37
CA CYS A 168 -3.87 2.84 14.65
C CYS A 168 -2.39 2.47 14.50
N ASP A 169 -2.08 1.56 13.57
CA ASP A 169 -0.70 1.17 13.28
C ASP A 169 0.07 2.32 12.62
N ILE A 170 -0.59 3.06 11.71
CA ILE A 170 -0.05 4.26 11.07
C ILE A 170 0.23 5.33 12.12
N ALA A 171 -0.75 5.66 12.95
CA ALA A 171 -0.62 6.65 14.01
C ALA A 171 0.57 6.33 14.94
N LYS A 172 0.67 5.07 15.37
CA LYS A 172 1.77 4.59 16.20
C LYS A 172 3.13 4.71 15.52
N ALA A 173 3.24 4.29 14.25
CA ALA A 173 4.50 4.32 13.50
C ALA A 173 5.01 5.75 13.28
N TYR A 174 4.10 6.69 13.05
CA TYR A 174 4.40 8.11 12.86
C TYR A 174 4.46 8.91 14.17
N LYS A 175 4.23 8.26 15.32
CA LYS A 175 4.16 8.92 16.64
C LYS A 175 3.17 10.09 16.64
N ILE A 176 2.00 9.85 16.12
CA ILE A 176 0.86 10.76 16.08
C ILE A 176 -0.23 10.13 16.94
N ARG A 177 -0.91 10.93 17.77
CA ARG A 177 -2.10 10.44 18.47
C ARG A 177 -3.21 10.12 17.46
N PRO A 178 -3.94 9.00 17.59
CA PRO A 178 -4.93 8.58 16.59
C PRO A 178 -5.97 9.66 16.24
N GLU A 179 -6.40 10.44 17.22
CA GLU A 179 -7.35 11.54 17.05
C GLU A 179 -6.79 12.72 16.26
N ASN A 180 -5.47 12.89 16.27
CA ASN A 180 -4.77 13.93 15.53
C ASN A 180 -4.30 13.50 14.15
N LEU A 181 -4.37 12.20 13.84
CA LEU A 181 -3.93 11.72 12.54
C LEU A 181 -4.80 12.31 11.44
N ARG A 182 -4.14 12.92 10.45
CA ARG A 182 -4.74 13.39 9.20
C ARG A 182 -3.99 12.75 8.05
N TRP A 183 -4.75 12.33 7.05
CA TRP A 183 -4.13 11.71 5.89
C TRP A 183 -5.03 11.84 4.65
N TYR A 184 -4.38 11.90 3.52
CA TYR A 184 -4.98 11.79 2.20
C TYR A 184 -4.25 10.72 1.42
N ALA A 185 -4.94 10.08 0.47
CA ALA A 185 -4.31 9.14 -0.44
C ALA A 185 -4.94 9.19 -1.82
N ALA A 186 -4.23 8.69 -2.83
CA ALA A 186 -4.74 8.47 -4.16
C ALA A 186 -4.15 7.18 -4.72
N PHE A 187 -4.99 6.41 -5.41
CA PHE A 187 -4.63 5.17 -6.06
C PHE A 187 -4.18 5.44 -7.50
N HIS A 188 -3.10 4.79 -7.89
CA HIS A 188 -2.48 4.95 -9.20
C HIS A 188 -2.21 3.60 -9.84
N GLN A 189 -2.60 3.48 -11.09
CA GLN A 189 -2.32 2.30 -11.91
C GLN A 189 -1.18 2.57 -12.88
N LYS A 190 -0.24 1.64 -12.97
CA LYS A 190 0.79 1.58 -13.99
C LYS A 190 0.81 0.18 -14.61
N PRO A 191 1.34 -0.01 -15.84
CA PRO A 191 1.34 -1.33 -16.50
C PRO A 191 1.90 -2.46 -15.63
N ASN A 192 2.97 -2.21 -14.89
CA ASN A 192 3.68 -3.23 -14.12
C ASN A 192 3.40 -3.22 -12.62
N GLN A 193 2.72 -2.18 -12.10
CA GLN A 193 2.46 -2.03 -10.67
C GLN A 193 1.25 -1.14 -10.41
N VAL A 194 0.59 -1.41 -9.30
CA VAL A 194 -0.38 -0.50 -8.71
C VAL A 194 0.20 0.08 -7.43
N HIS A 195 -0.17 1.29 -7.06
CA HIS A 195 0.34 1.92 -5.85
C HIS A 195 -0.59 3.01 -5.35
N ILE A 196 -0.51 3.28 -4.05
CA ILE A 196 -1.11 4.47 -3.46
C ILE A 196 -0.01 5.47 -3.10
N HIS A 197 -0.26 6.73 -3.37
CA HIS A 197 0.44 7.84 -2.74
C HIS A 197 -0.34 8.30 -1.54
N MET A 198 0.34 8.46 -0.42
CA MET A 198 -0.28 8.96 0.79
C MET A 198 0.36 10.29 1.20
N ILE A 199 -0.40 11.11 1.88
CA ILE A 199 0.04 12.34 2.55
C ILE A 199 -0.41 12.18 4.00
N ILE A 200 0.53 12.16 4.94
CA ILE A 200 0.26 11.89 6.35
C ILE A 200 0.82 13.04 7.19
N PHE A 201 0.01 13.58 8.07
CA PHE A 201 0.42 14.64 8.99
C PHE A 201 -0.43 14.60 10.28
N SER A 202 -0.08 15.39 11.26
CA SER A 202 -0.86 15.51 12.52
C SER A 202 -1.62 16.82 12.57
N ALA A 203 -2.79 16.84 13.15
CA ALA A 203 -3.49 18.09 13.49
C ALA A 203 -2.68 18.94 14.49
N ASP A 204 -1.84 18.31 15.33
CA ASP A 204 -0.87 19.01 16.19
C ASP A 204 0.49 19.08 15.47
N PRO A 205 0.98 20.29 15.10
CA PRO A 205 2.25 20.44 14.39
C PRO A 205 3.49 19.93 15.15
N LYS A 206 3.38 19.67 16.45
CA LYS A 206 4.48 19.16 17.29
C LYS A 206 4.62 17.64 17.20
N GLU A 207 3.61 16.95 16.69
CA GLU A 207 3.62 15.51 16.50
C GLU A 207 4.14 15.13 15.09
N GLY A 208 4.28 13.84 14.85
CA GLY A 208 4.65 13.34 13.52
C GLY A 208 6.16 13.17 13.34
N TYR A 209 6.71 12.12 13.96
CA TYR A 209 8.11 11.75 13.83
C TYR A 209 8.26 10.30 13.40
N LEU A 210 8.80 10.07 12.21
CA LEU A 210 8.97 8.73 11.64
C LEU A 210 10.42 8.25 11.80
N THR A 211 10.60 7.12 12.49
CA THR A 211 11.89 6.45 12.67
C THR A 211 12.10 5.35 11.61
N LYS A 212 13.34 4.87 11.48
CA LYS A 212 13.64 3.67 10.66
C LYS A 212 12.84 2.44 11.14
N GLU A 213 12.58 2.35 12.43
CA GLU A 213 11.77 1.31 13.04
C GLU A 213 10.29 1.45 12.67
N GLY A 214 9.73 2.66 12.75
CA GLY A 214 8.38 2.95 12.27
C GLY A 214 8.20 2.59 10.80
N ILE A 215 9.18 2.86 9.93
CA ILE A 215 9.14 2.44 8.53
C ILE A 215 9.07 0.90 8.41
N ARG A 216 9.87 0.17 9.19
CA ARG A 216 9.84 -1.31 9.20
C ARG A 216 8.52 -1.85 9.72
N GLU A 217 7.98 -1.24 10.77
CA GLU A 217 6.67 -1.59 11.34
C GLU A 217 5.55 -1.38 10.31
N MET A 218 5.53 -0.24 9.61
CA MET A 218 4.57 0.03 8.53
C MET A 218 4.65 -1.00 7.39
N LYS A 219 5.85 -1.31 6.91
CA LYS A 219 6.04 -2.35 5.89
C LYS A 219 5.48 -3.70 6.37
N SER A 220 5.75 -4.07 7.62
CA SER A 220 5.27 -5.32 8.21
C SER A 220 3.74 -5.34 8.36
N VAL A 221 3.13 -4.23 8.76
CA VAL A 221 1.67 -4.09 8.90
C VAL A 221 0.98 -4.28 7.56
N PHE A 222 1.39 -3.51 6.54
CA PHE A 222 0.80 -3.62 5.21
C PHE A 222 1.01 -5.01 4.61
N ALA A 223 2.22 -5.57 4.69
CA ALA A 223 2.49 -6.92 4.20
C ALA A 223 1.62 -7.98 4.90
N ARG A 224 1.47 -7.90 6.22
CA ARG A 224 0.62 -8.85 6.97
C ARG A 224 -0.85 -8.77 6.58
N ARG A 225 -1.37 -7.58 6.31
CA ARG A 225 -2.78 -7.39 5.92
C ARG A 225 -3.02 -7.79 4.47
N ILE A 226 -2.16 -7.34 3.57
CA ILE A 226 -2.26 -7.62 2.13
C ILE A 226 -2.15 -9.13 1.87
N TYR A 227 -1.14 -9.79 2.44
CA TYR A 227 -0.89 -11.21 2.21
C TYR A 227 -1.51 -12.12 3.30
N HIS A 228 -2.55 -11.65 3.99
CA HIS A 228 -3.17 -12.41 5.07
C HIS A 228 -3.68 -13.78 4.60
N ALA A 229 -4.39 -13.82 3.49
CA ALA A 229 -4.95 -15.06 2.93
C ALA A 229 -3.84 -16.05 2.54
N ASP A 230 -2.79 -15.59 1.86
CA ASP A 230 -1.64 -16.41 1.48
C ASP A 230 -0.94 -17.01 2.71
N ARG A 231 -0.78 -16.20 3.76
CA ARG A 231 -0.16 -16.65 5.00
C ARG A 231 -0.99 -17.73 5.69
N MET A 232 -2.31 -17.54 5.77
CA MET A 232 -3.22 -18.53 6.34
C MET A 232 -3.15 -19.85 5.57
N HIS A 233 -3.15 -19.80 4.24
CA HIS A 233 -2.99 -20.98 3.40
C HIS A 233 -1.65 -21.72 3.64
N ILE A 234 -0.53 -20.97 3.73
CA ILE A 234 0.78 -21.55 4.05
C ILE A 234 0.79 -22.21 5.44
N TYR A 235 0.17 -21.59 6.45
CA TYR A 235 0.07 -22.17 7.78
C TYR A 235 -0.76 -23.45 7.76
N GLN A 236 -1.91 -23.45 7.08
CA GLN A 236 -2.73 -24.66 6.92
C GLN A 236 -1.97 -25.79 6.23
N GLN A 237 -1.25 -25.49 5.13
CA GLN A 237 -0.41 -26.50 4.46
C GLN A 237 0.67 -27.06 5.39
N LYS A 238 1.35 -26.21 6.15
CA LYS A 238 2.36 -26.65 7.13
C LYS A 238 1.75 -27.52 8.22
N ASP A 239 0.59 -27.17 8.74
CA ASP A 239 -0.09 -27.96 9.77
C ASP A 239 -0.53 -29.31 9.22
N THR A 240 -1.08 -29.36 8.00
CA THR A 240 -1.45 -30.60 7.31
C THR A 240 -0.22 -31.48 7.09
N ALA A 241 0.85 -30.95 6.50
CA ALA A 241 2.09 -31.67 6.27
C ALA A 241 2.72 -32.20 7.57
N ARG A 242 2.65 -31.42 8.65
CA ARG A 242 3.12 -31.84 9.97
C ARG A 242 2.28 -32.99 10.53
N GLN A 243 0.95 -32.93 10.40
CA GLN A 243 0.05 -33.99 10.84
C GLN A 243 0.27 -35.29 10.04
N GLU A 244 0.43 -35.18 8.73
CA GLU A 244 0.75 -36.32 7.86
C GLU A 244 2.09 -36.94 8.23
N LEU A 245 3.14 -36.15 8.43
CA LEU A 245 4.44 -36.64 8.87
C LEU A 245 4.35 -37.34 10.22
N GLN A 246 3.61 -36.78 11.17
CA GLN A 246 3.42 -37.41 12.49
C GLN A 246 2.66 -38.76 12.38
N ALA A 247 1.64 -38.82 11.52
CA ALA A 247 0.88 -40.04 11.30
C ALA A 247 1.74 -41.12 10.63
N GLN A 248 2.52 -40.76 9.61
CA GLN A 248 3.45 -41.70 8.94
C GLN A 248 4.54 -42.19 9.90
N THR A 249 5.13 -41.29 10.68
CA THR A 249 6.13 -41.66 11.68
C THR A 249 5.55 -42.60 12.72
N ARG A 250 4.35 -42.33 13.24
CA ARG A 250 3.67 -43.22 14.20
C ARG A 250 3.40 -44.59 13.58
N LYS A 251 2.92 -44.63 12.32
CA LYS A 251 2.67 -45.90 11.63
C LYS A 251 3.96 -46.70 11.46
N ALA A 252 5.05 -46.07 10.99
CA ALA A 252 6.34 -46.71 10.84
C ALA A 252 6.91 -47.23 12.17
N MET A 253 6.75 -46.45 13.26
CA MET A 253 7.15 -46.93 14.61
C MET A 253 6.35 -48.14 15.07
N VAL A 254 5.04 -48.15 14.88
CA VAL A 254 4.19 -49.31 15.25
C VAL A 254 4.57 -50.54 14.44
N GLU A 255 4.79 -50.39 13.13
CA GLU A 255 5.26 -51.49 12.26
C GLU A 255 6.63 -52.01 12.72
N CYS A 256 7.57 -51.13 13.06
CA CYS A 256 8.89 -51.49 13.55
C CYS A 256 8.79 -52.25 14.88
N ILE A 257 7.99 -51.81 15.84
CA ILE A 257 7.76 -52.48 17.13
C ILE A 257 7.17 -53.87 16.88
N ALA A 258 6.17 -54.01 16.01
CA ALA A 258 5.57 -55.28 15.67
C ALA A 258 6.58 -56.27 15.05
N GLN A 259 7.48 -55.80 14.19
CA GLN A 259 8.56 -56.60 13.61
C GLN A 259 9.54 -57.07 14.70
N LEU A 260 9.90 -56.23 15.65
CA LEU A 260 10.76 -56.59 16.79
C LEU A 260 10.11 -57.62 17.70
N GLU A 261 8.81 -57.45 18.02
CA GLU A 261 8.05 -58.41 18.85
C GLU A 261 7.95 -59.80 18.21
N HIS A 262 7.89 -59.87 16.87
CA HIS A 262 7.83 -61.16 16.14
C HIS A 262 9.19 -61.72 15.73
N GLY A 263 10.28 -61.06 16.12
CA GLY A 263 11.65 -61.53 15.80
C GLY A 263 11.99 -61.49 14.32
N THR A 264 11.30 -60.68 13.54
CA THR A 264 11.47 -60.56 12.08
C THR A 264 12.34 -59.38 11.66
N SER A 265 12.92 -58.64 12.60
CA SER A 265 13.79 -57.51 12.28
C SER A 265 15.20 -57.99 11.93
N ASP A 266 15.61 -57.70 10.68
CA ASP A 266 16.98 -58.04 10.22
C ASP A 266 17.98 -56.91 10.50
N ASN A 267 17.64 -55.93 11.33
CA ASN A 267 18.49 -54.79 11.62
C ASN A 267 18.89 -54.72 13.10
N PRO A 268 20.02 -55.35 13.48
CA PRO A 268 20.49 -55.38 14.86
C PRO A 268 20.74 -53.96 15.46
N ARG A 269 21.04 -52.99 14.62
CA ARG A 269 21.25 -51.63 15.07
C ARG A 269 19.95 -50.97 15.51
N LEU A 270 18.86 -51.27 14.82
CA LEU A 270 17.53 -50.76 15.15
C LEU A 270 17.01 -51.33 16.45
N GLU A 271 17.23 -52.64 16.70
CA GLU A 271 16.92 -53.29 17.96
C GLU A 271 17.66 -52.64 19.12
N GLN A 272 18.97 -52.47 18.98
CA GLN A 272 19.80 -51.85 20.01
C GLN A 272 19.37 -50.42 20.33
N LEU A 273 19.06 -49.60 19.29
CA LEU A 273 18.59 -48.22 19.48
C LEU A 273 17.21 -48.16 20.13
N THR A 274 16.33 -49.12 19.83
CA THR A 274 14.99 -49.21 20.42
C THR A 274 15.05 -49.60 21.89
N GLU A 275 15.90 -50.57 22.26
CA GLU A 275 16.15 -50.94 23.65
C GLU A 275 16.74 -49.74 24.43
N GLU A 276 17.77 -49.09 23.89
CA GLU A 276 18.37 -47.94 24.53
C GLU A 276 17.36 -46.80 24.73
N LEU A 277 16.49 -46.54 23.72
CA LEU A 277 15.43 -45.55 23.82
C LEU A 277 14.40 -45.92 24.90
N ALA A 278 13.99 -47.19 24.95
CA ALA A 278 13.02 -47.69 25.94
C ALA A 278 13.55 -47.52 27.36
N GLU A 279 14.78 -47.95 27.61
CA GLU A 279 15.44 -47.81 28.94
C GLU A 279 15.53 -46.34 29.37
N ARG A 280 15.93 -45.46 28.47
CA ARG A 280 16.03 -44.01 28.75
C ARG A 280 14.67 -43.37 28.99
N LEU A 281 13.64 -43.78 28.25
CA LEU A 281 12.29 -43.27 28.46
C LEU A 281 11.67 -43.74 29.78
N LEU A 282 12.05 -44.92 30.28
CA LEU A 282 11.62 -45.41 31.60
C LEU A 282 12.19 -44.55 32.73
N THR A 283 13.40 -44.04 32.58
CA THR A 283 14.07 -43.22 33.61
C THR A 283 13.61 -41.76 33.63
N ILE A 284 12.95 -41.27 32.58
CA ILE A 284 12.48 -39.88 32.50
C ILE A 284 11.19 -39.67 33.28
N LYS A 285 11.27 -38.77 34.29
CA LYS A 285 10.11 -38.26 35.02
C LYS A 285 9.58 -37.03 34.31
N GLY A 286 8.48 -37.14 33.57
CA GLY A 286 7.85 -35.99 32.88
C GLY A 286 7.12 -36.37 31.60
N ARG A 287 6.76 -35.35 30.79
CA ARG A 287 6.06 -35.57 29.52
C ARG A 287 7.00 -36.21 28.50
N LYS A 288 6.69 -37.42 28.07
CA LYS A 288 7.46 -38.20 27.07
C LYS A 288 7.08 -37.76 25.64
N VAL A 289 7.18 -36.45 25.35
CA VAL A 289 6.96 -35.86 24.05
C VAL A 289 8.28 -35.33 23.53
N TYR A 290 8.62 -35.58 22.25
CA TYR A 290 9.93 -35.29 21.66
C TYR A 290 10.46 -33.88 22.01
N GLY A 291 9.60 -32.85 21.98
CA GLY A 291 9.98 -31.48 22.32
C GLY A 291 10.58 -31.30 23.73
N TYR A 292 10.18 -32.14 24.69
CA TYR A 292 10.59 -32.06 26.09
C TYR A 292 11.66 -33.10 26.45
N LEU A 293 12.08 -33.98 25.51
CA LEU A 293 13.12 -34.98 25.78
C LEU A 293 14.49 -34.30 25.87
N PRO A 294 15.38 -34.85 26.75
CA PRO A 294 16.77 -34.42 26.82
C PRO A 294 17.48 -34.56 25.46
N PRO A 295 18.51 -33.73 25.15
CA PRO A 295 19.23 -33.81 23.88
C PRO A 295 19.80 -35.19 23.55
N ARG A 296 20.29 -35.90 24.56
CA ARG A 296 20.84 -37.27 24.40
C ARG A 296 19.78 -38.31 23.99
N VAL A 297 18.54 -38.11 24.39
CA VAL A 297 17.42 -38.99 24.00
C VAL A 297 16.88 -38.61 22.62
N LYS A 298 16.87 -37.33 22.32
CA LYS A 298 16.52 -36.84 20.97
C LYS A 298 17.47 -37.33 19.87
N ALA A 299 18.72 -37.62 20.21
CA ALA A 299 19.70 -38.12 19.26
C ALA A 299 19.51 -39.60 18.91
N ILE A 300 18.71 -40.34 19.69
CA ILE A 300 18.38 -41.75 19.43
C ILE A 300 17.14 -41.84 18.51
N VAL A 301 16.21 -40.89 18.65
CA VAL A 301 15.00 -40.79 17.83
C VAL A 301 15.31 -40.18 16.45
#